data_f943c106b3a019545f958d2cb91b7ea7
#
_entry.id   f943c106b3a019545f958d2cb91b7ea7
#
_cell.length_a   1.000
_cell.length_b   1.000
_cell.length_c   1.000
_cell.angle_alpha   90.00
_cell.angle_beta   90.00
_cell.angle_gamma   90.00
#
_symmetry.space_group_name_H-M   'P 1'
#
loop_
_entity.id
_entity.type
_entity.pdbx_description
1 polymer ?
#
loop_
_entity_poly.entity_id
_entity_poly.type
_entity_poly.pdbx_seq_one_letter_code
_entity_poly.pdbx_strand_id
1 'polypeptide(L)'
;QLPAEEVHINFCIDPLVKKLTSKGSFCSENGAKCFEKIADLVRKTKTYKGIRVITVSGEIFSNAGSTIVEALAFSLAAGHDYLVRLMDMGFTIEEAAKKIRFSQAITSNYFMEIAKLRAGRMLWANIVKAYNPAKNCPCKMFTHAVTSTWNQTAYDPYVNMLRGTTEAMSASIAGVHSLEVTPFNKAYEDPNE
;
A
#
# COMPACT_ATOMS: atom_id res chain seq x y z
N GLN A 1 24.70 -15.63 -7.30
CA GLN A 1 23.42 -15.04 -7.72
C GLN A 1 22.31 -15.72 -6.90
N LEU A 2 21.42 -14.93 -6.31
CA LEU A 2 20.26 -15.46 -5.59
C LEU A 2 19.25 -16.03 -6.59
N PRO A 3 18.61 -17.17 -6.29
CA PRO A 3 17.55 -17.71 -7.11
C PRO A 3 16.38 -16.73 -7.20
N ALA A 4 15.73 -16.61 -8.36
CA ALA A 4 14.64 -15.68 -8.60
C ALA A 4 13.43 -15.85 -7.63
N GLU A 5 13.30 -17.04 -7.03
CA GLU A 5 12.23 -17.37 -6.08
C GLU A 5 12.47 -16.80 -4.69
N GLU A 6 13.72 -16.53 -4.32
CA GLU A 6 14.12 -15.98 -3.01
C GLU A 6 14.19 -14.45 -3.00
N VAL A 7 14.03 -13.80 -4.16
CA VAL A 7 14.09 -12.34 -4.27
C VAL A 7 12.74 -11.74 -3.91
N HIS A 8 12.71 -10.99 -2.80
CA HIS A 8 11.55 -10.24 -2.35
C HIS A 8 11.85 -8.75 -2.33
N ILE A 9 11.31 -8.00 -3.29
CA ILE A 9 11.49 -6.55 -3.41
C ILE A 9 10.12 -5.89 -3.58
N ASN A 10 9.93 -4.78 -2.87
CA ASN A 10 8.75 -3.95 -3.02
C ASN A 10 9.18 -2.55 -3.49
N PHE A 11 8.74 -2.17 -4.69
CA PHE A 11 8.94 -0.81 -5.17
C PHE A 11 7.82 0.10 -4.67
N CYS A 12 8.20 1.30 -4.22
CA CYS A 12 7.24 2.33 -3.78
C CYS A 12 6.85 3.24 -4.96
N ILE A 13 6.27 2.67 -6.01
CA ILE A 13 5.85 3.41 -7.21
C ILE A 13 4.35 3.63 -7.14
N ASP A 14 3.93 4.89 -6.96
CA ASP A 14 2.54 5.31 -6.91
C ASP A 14 2.34 6.63 -7.68
N PRO A 15 2.17 6.58 -9.01
CA PRO A 15 1.97 7.78 -9.81
C PRO A 15 0.64 8.48 -9.54
N LEU A 16 -0.41 7.78 -9.08
CA LEU A 16 -1.70 8.41 -8.75
C LEU A 16 -1.56 9.34 -7.55
N VAL A 17 -0.96 8.83 -6.48
CA VAL A 17 -0.73 9.63 -5.27
C VAL A 17 0.28 10.73 -5.52
N LYS A 18 1.36 10.47 -6.26
CA LYS A 18 2.30 11.54 -6.65
C LYS A 18 1.61 12.67 -7.40
N LYS A 19 0.64 12.38 -8.27
CA LYS A 19 -0.17 13.40 -8.93
C LYS A 19 -0.99 14.22 -7.95
N LEU A 20 -1.54 13.61 -6.90
CA LEU A 20 -2.31 14.31 -5.88
C LEU A 20 -1.42 15.21 -4.99
N THR A 21 -0.22 14.75 -4.64
CA THR A 21 0.66 15.44 -3.68
C THR A 21 1.56 16.50 -4.32
N SER A 22 1.89 16.40 -5.60
CA SER A 22 2.86 17.24 -6.30
C SER A 22 2.28 18.48 -7.01
N LYS A 23 1.15 19.02 -6.55
CA LYS A 23 0.47 20.18 -7.15
C LYS A 23 0.32 20.12 -8.68
N GLY A 24 0.13 18.92 -9.21
CA GLY A 24 -0.04 18.70 -10.65
C GLY A 24 1.25 18.65 -11.49
N SER A 25 2.42 18.94 -10.91
CA SER A 25 3.69 19.06 -11.65
C SER A 25 4.26 17.71 -12.13
N PHE A 26 3.89 16.59 -11.52
CA PHE A 26 4.60 15.31 -11.74
C PHE A 26 4.23 14.61 -13.06
N CYS A 27 3.08 14.87 -13.65
CA CYS A 27 2.59 14.14 -14.84
C CYS A 27 1.81 15.00 -15.84
N SER A 28 2.05 16.31 -15.92
CA SER A 28 1.29 17.20 -16.79
C SER A 28 1.38 16.84 -18.29
N GLU A 29 2.49 16.25 -18.72
CA GLU A 29 2.65 15.82 -20.12
C GLU A 29 2.90 14.32 -20.32
N ASN A 30 3.14 13.54 -19.27
CA ASN A 30 3.69 12.20 -19.38
C ASN A 30 3.02 11.13 -18.48
N GLY A 31 1.76 11.27 -18.10
CA GLY A 31 1.05 10.24 -17.35
C GLY A 31 1.12 8.87 -18.04
N ALA A 32 0.92 8.82 -19.34
CA ALA A 32 1.05 7.61 -20.15
C ALA A 32 2.48 7.01 -20.05
N LYS A 33 3.52 7.83 -20.17
CA LYS A 33 4.92 7.38 -20.09
C LYS A 33 5.29 6.79 -18.70
N CYS A 34 4.68 7.29 -17.62
CA CYS A 34 4.86 6.69 -16.28
C CYS A 34 4.29 5.28 -16.23
N PHE A 35 3.10 5.08 -16.77
CA PHE A 35 2.46 3.76 -16.81
C PHE A 35 3.17 2.80 -17.76
N GLU A 36 3.70 3.27 -18.90
CA GLU A 36 4.56 2.47 -19.79
C GLU A 36 5.80 1.94 -19.06
N LYS A 37 6.49 2.79 -18.29
CA LYS A 37 7.65 2.38 -17.47
C LYS A 37 7.27 1.35 -16.41
N ILE A 38 6.11 1.50 -15.79
CA ILE A 38 5.58 0.52 -14.83
C ILE A 38 5.31 -0.80 -15.54
N ALA A 39 4.66 -0.78 -16.71
CA ALA A 39 4.39 -1.97 -17.50
C ALA A 39 5.67 -2.68 -17.91
N ASP A 40 6.70 -1.95 -18.33
CA ASP A 40 8.01 -2.52 -18.65
C ASP A 40 8.69 -3.16 -17.43
N LEU A 41 8.57 -2.53 -16.27
CA LEU A 41 9.10 -3.10 -15.03
C LEU A 41 8.32 -4.37 -14.63
N VAL A 42 7.00 -4.39 -14.80
CA VAL A 42 6.17 -5.57 -14.58
C VAL A 42 6.59 -6.71 -15.53
N ARG A 43 6.84 -6.42 -16.82
CA ARG A 43 7.32 -7.43 -17.80
C ARG A 43 8.68 -7.99 -17.40
N LYS A 44 9.64 -7.12 -17.04
CA LYS A 44 11.01 -7.51 -16.62
C LYS A 44 11.01 -8.34 -15.33
N THR A 45 10.06 -8.09 -14.45
CA THR A 45 9.95 -8.79 -13.15
C THR A 45 8.97 -9.95 -13.16
N LYS A 46 8.49 -10.38 -14.33
CA LYS A 46 7.47 -11.45 -14.44
C LYS A 46 7.91 -12.77 -13.80
N THR A 47 9.17 -13.16 -13.96
CA THR A 47 9.76 -14.37 -13.38
C THR A 47 9.91 -14.35 -11.87
N TYR A 48 9.92 -13.15 -11.26
CA TYR A 48 10.13 -12.94 -9.85
C TYR A 48 8.78 -12.88 -9.12
N LYS A 49 8.40 -13.93 -8.42
CA LYS A 49 7.12 -14.02 -7.69
C LYS A 49 7.05 -13.09 -6.48
N GLY A 50 8.20 -12.80 -5.86
CA GLY A 50 8.32 -11.96 -4.66
C GLY A 50 8.42 -10.46 -4.95
N ILE A 51 8.51 -10.03 -6.22
CA ILE A 51 8.64 -8.61 -6.58
C ILE A 51 7.26 -7.99 -6.81
N ARG A 52 7.02 -6.89 -6.09
CA ARG A 52 5.85 -6.02 -6.28
C ARG A 52 6.29 -4.66 -6.78
N VAL A 53 5.62 -4.19 -7.82
CA VAL A 53 6.03 -2.99 -8.58
C VAL A 53 5.25 -1.77 -8.12
N ILE A 54 3.96 -1.92 -7.86
CA ILE A 54 3.07 -0.82 -7.49
C ILE A 54 2.78 -0.91 -6.00
N THR A 55 2.93 0.22 -5.30
CA THR A 55 2.47 0.39 -3.92
C THR A 55 1.36 1.43 -3.92
N VAL A 56 0.16 1.02 -3.52
CA VAL A 56 -0.96 1.95 -3.29
C VAL A 56 -0.75 2.59 -1.93
N SER A 57 -0.46 3.88 -1.90
CA SER A 57 -0.09 4.65 -0.70
C SER A 57 -1.33 5.12 0.06
N GLY A 58 -2.06 4.19 0.65
CA GLY A 58 -3.28 4.47 1.42
C GLY A 58 -3.05 5.26 2.71
N GLU A 59 -1.81 5.23 3.25
CA GLU A 59 -1.42 6.01 4.42
C GLU A 59 -1.61 7.52 4.21
N ILE A 60 -1.49 8.02 3.00
CA ILE A 60 -1.64 9.44 2.69
C ILE A 60 -3.07 9.90 2.95
N PHE A 61 -4.07 9.10 2.61
CA PHE A 61 -5.46 9.44 2.87
C PHE A 61 -5.75 9.53 4.38
N SER A 62 -5.26 8.57 5.15
CA SER A 62 -5.41 8.58 6.62
C SER A 62 -4.69 9.78 7.25
N ASN A 63 -3.47 10.07 6.82
CA ASN A 63 -2.68 11.20 7.33
C ASN A 63 -3.22 12.57 6.85
N ALA A 64 -4.06 12.60 5.81
CA ALA A 64 -4.83 13.77 5.41
C ALA A 64 -6.13 13.97 6.20
N GLY A 65 -6.45 13.08 7.14
CA GLY A 65 -7.61 13.21 8.04
C GLY A 65 -8.86 12.47 7.57
N SER A 66 -8.77 11.53 6.62
CA SER A 66 -9.91 10.71 6.24
C SER A 66 -10.29 9.73 7.36
N THR A 67 -11.56 9.35 7.38
CA THR A 67 -12.04 8.28 8.25
C THR A 67 -11.44 6.93 7.84
N ILE A 68 -11.46 5.96 8.75
CA ILE A 68 -10.98 4.59 8.51
C ILE A 68 -11.64 3.96 7.28
N VAL A 69 -12.94 4.19 7.10
CA VAL A 69 -13.72 3.66 5.97
C VAL A 69 -13.32 4.34 4.67
N GLU A 70 -13.21 5.67 4.66
CA GLU A 70 -12.80 6.44 3.48
C GLU A 70 -11.37 6.09 3.05
N ALA A 71 -10.43 5.99 4.00
CA ALA A 71 -9.06 5.61 3.71
C ALA A 71 -8.98 4.23 3.02
N LEU A 72 -9.76 3.26 3.50
CA LEU A 72 -9.86 1.94 2.87
C LEU A 72 -10.51 2.04 1.48
N ALA A 73 -11.61 2.79 1.34
CA ALA A 73 -12.32 2.94 0.07
C ALA A 73 -11.44 3.59 -0.99
N PHE A 74 -10.74 4.69 -0.67
CA PHE A 74 -9.83 5.36 -1.60
C PHE A 74 -8.64 4.48 -1.98
N SER A 75 -8.10 3.71 -1.03
CA SER A 75 -7.03 2.76 -1.32
C SER A 75 -7.49 1.66 -2.29
N LEU A 76 -8.68 1.09 -2.06
CA LEU A 76 -9.22 0.06 -2.94
C LEU A 76 -9.57 0.62 -4.32
N ALA A 77 -10.10 1.85 -4.41
CA ALA A 77 -10.37 2.52 -5.66
C ALA A 77 -9.10 2.77 -6.47
N ALA A 78 -8.03 3.26 -5.82
CA ALA A 78 -6.73 3.44 -6.46
C ALA A 78 -6.13 2.10 -6.93
N GLY A 79 -6.21 1.06 -6.10
CA GLY A 79 -5.79 -0.28 -6.47
C GLY A 79 -6.54 -0.84 -7.66
N HIS A 80 -7.86 -0.61 -7.74
CA HIS A 80 -8.69 -0.98 -8.87
C HIS A 80 -8.31 -0.23 -10.15
N ASP A 81 -8.05 1.08 -10.08
CA ASP A 81 -7.58 1.86 -11.25
C ASP A 81 -6.25 1.30 -11.79
N TYR A 82 -5.32 0.91 -10.91
CA TYR A 82 -4.10 0.23 -11.34
C TYR A 82 -4.35 -1.12 -12.01
N LEU A 83 -5.31 -1.91 -11.52
CA LEU A 83 -5.69 -3.17 -12.18
C LEU A 83 -6.18 -2.93 -13.60
N VAL A 84 -7.14 -2.01 -13.77
CA VAL A 84 -7.71 -1.67 -15.09
C VAL A 84 -6.62 -1.23 -16.05
N ARG A 85 -5.75 -0.29 -15.64
CA ARG A 85 -4.66 0.21 -16.50
C ARG A 85 -3.66 -0.87 -16.90
N LEU A 86 -3.32 -1.78 -15.99
CA LEU A 86 -2.43 -2.89 -16.33
C LEU A 86 -3.10 -3.87 -17.30
N MET A 87 -4.40 -4.14 -17.13
CA MET A 87 -5.16 -4.98 -18.06
C MET A 87 -5.26 -4.36 -19.45
N ASP A 88 -5.49 -3.05 -19.54
CA ASP A 88 -5.49 -2.30 -20.83
C ASP A 88 -4.13 -2.38 -21.54
N MET A 89 -3.03 -2.58 -20.78
CA MET A 89 -1.69 -2.79 -21.30
C MET A 89 -1.37 -4.26 -21.63
N GLY A 90 -2.36 -5.16 -21.56
CA GLY A 90 -2.28 -6.56 -21.97
C GLY A 90 -1.82 -7.54 -20.89
N PHE A 91 -1.83 -7.15 -19.60
CA PHE A 91 -1.58 -8.08 -18.51
C PHE A 91 -2.85 -8.83 -18.11
N THR A 92 -2.70 -10.07 -17.67
CA THR A 92 -3.83 -10.79 -17.07
C THR A 92 -4.13 -10.25 -15.67
N ILE A 93 -5.35 -10.47 -15.19
CA ILE A 93 -5.76 -10.03 -13.86
C ILE A 93 -4.86 -10.61 -12.77
N GLU A 94 -4.42 -11.87 -12.93
CA GLU A 94 -3.53 -12.54 -11.97
C GLU A 94 -2.13 -11.92 -11.98
N GLU A 95 -1.62 -11.56 -13.13
CA GLU A 95 -0.31 -10.90 -13.26
C GLU A 95 -0.36 -9.51 -12.62
N ALA A 96 -1.40 -8.72 -12.92
CA ALA A 96 -1.60 -7.38 -12.40
C ALA A 96 -1.77 -7.39 -10.86
N ALA A 97 -2.66 -8.22 -10.33
CA ALA A 97 -2.95 -8.29 -8.90
C ALA A 97 -1.72 -8.70 -8.06
N LYS A 98 -0.87 -9.58 -8.58
CA LYS A 98 0.37 -10.00 -7.89
C LYS A 98 1.42 -8.90 -7.79
N LYS A 99 1.36 -7.87 -8.64
CA LYS A 99 2.35 -6.79 -8.69
C LYS A 99 1.92 -5.56 -7.87
N ILE A 100 0.74 -5.59 -7.25
CA ILE A 100 0.20 -4.52 -6.43
C ILE A 100 0.38 -4.85 -4.94
N ARG A 101 0.83 -3.86 -4.17
CA ARG A 101 0.90 -3.85 -2.71
C ARG A 101 0.10 -2.66 -2.19
N PHE A 102 -0.51 -2.81 -1.03
CA PHE A 102 -1.20 -1.74 -0.33
C PHE A 102 -0.41 -1.32 0.90
N SER A 103 -0.10 -0.05 1.02
CA SER A 103 0.42 0.59 2.22
C SER A 103 -0.74 1.25 2.96
N GLN A 104 -0.94 0.92 4.24
CA GLN A 104 -2.06 1.38 5.04
C GLN A 104 -1.56 2.02 6.33
N ALA A 105 -2.01 3.23 6.66
CA ALA A 105 -1.76 3.79 7.97
C ALA A 105 -2.57 3.04 9.04
N ILE A 106 -1.99 2.91 10.21
CA ILE A 106 -2.63 2.36 11.40
C ILE A 106 -2.77 3.50 12.41
N THR A 107 -4.00 3.77 12.81
CA THR A 107 -4.34 4.84 13.74
C THR A 107 -4.55 4.30 15.16
N SER A 108 -4.88 5.18 16.11
CA SER A 108 -5.13 4.81 17.50
C SER A 108 -6.40 3.95 17.73
N ASN A 109 -7.25 3.79 16.72
CA ASN A 109 -8.49 3.01 16.81
C ASN A 109 -8.23 1.50 16.71
N TYR A 110 -7.67 0.91 17.74
CA TYR A 110 -7.11 -0.43 17.80
C TYR A 110 -7.95 -1.53 17.11
N PHE A 111 -9.19 -1.73 17.54
CA PHE A 111 -10.04 -2.79 16.98
C PHE A 111 -10.57 -2.47 15.58
N MET A 112 -10.81 -1.19 15.31
CA MET A 112 -11.27 -0.75 13.99
C MET A 112 -10.17 -0.90 12.93
N GLU A 113 -8.91 -0.70 13.31
CA GLU A 113 -7.78 -0.94 12.42
C GLU A 113 -7.61 -2.43 12.07
N ILE A 114 -7.78 -3.31 13.07
CA ILE A 114 -7.82 -4.77 12.82
C ILE A 114 -8.96 -5.11 11.85
N ALA A 115 -10.15 -4.56 12.09
CA ALA A 115 -11.30 -4.77 11.22
C ALA A 115 -11.07 -4.23 9.80
N LYS A 116 -10.51 -3.02 9.65
CA LYS A 116 -10.16 -2.42 8.36
C LYS A 116 -9.26 -3.33 7.52
N LEU A 117 -8.18 -3.82 8.10
CA LEU A 117 -7.22 -4.67 7.40
C LEU A 117 -7.82 -6.04 7.00
N ARG A 118 -8.70 -6.59 7.84
CA ARG A 118 -9.44 -7.83 7.51
C ARG A 118 -10.47 -7.61 6.43
N ALA A 119 -11.27 -6.53 6.54
CA ALA A 119 -12.25 -6.15 5.52
C ALA A 119 -11.60 -5.84 4.18
N GLY A 120 -10.47 -5.11 4.18
CA GLY A 120 -9.71 -4.78 2.99
C GLY A 120 -9.30 -6.00 2.18
N ARG A 121 -8.80 -7.04 2.85
CA ARG A 121 -8.45 -8.31 2.18
C ARG A 121 -9.65 -9.00 1.52
N MET A 122 -10.79 -8.99 2.19
CA MET A 122 -12.03 -9.59 1.66
C MET A 122 -12.57 -8.79 0.48
N LEU A 123 -12.61 -7.47 0.61
CA LEU A 123 -13.10 -6.58 -0.44
C LEU A 123 -12.18 -6.63 -1.68
N TRP A 124 -10.86 -6.61 -1.49
CA TRP A 124 -9.91 -6.77 -2.59
C TRP A 124 -10.07 -8.10 -3.32
N ALA A 125 -10.23 -9.18 -2.58
CA ALA A 125 -10.49 -10.48 -3.17
C ALA A 125 -11.77 -10.49 -4.01
N ASN A 126 -12.82 -9.80 -3.56
CA ASN A 126 -14.07 -9.68 -4.31
C ASN A 126 -13.88 -8.83 -5.58
N ILE A 127 -13.12 -7.73 -5.52
CA ILE A 127 -12.77 -6.91 -6.69
C ILE A 127 -12.05 -7.78 -7.73
N VAL A 128 -11.00 -8.49 -7.33
CA VAL A 128 -10.24 -9.34 -8.26
C VAL A 128 -11.11 -10.48 -8.82
N LYS A 129 -11.95 -11.10 -8.00
CA LYS A 129 -12.88 -12.17 -8.44
C LYS A 129 -13.91 -11.70 -9.47
N ALA A 130 -14.33 -10.43 -9.44
CA ALA A 130 -15.26 -9.87 -10.40
C ALA A 130 -14.74 -9.92 -11.86
N TYR A 131 -13.42 -10.02 -12.04
CA TYR A 131 -12.77 -10.18 -13.34
C TYR A 131 -12.60 -11.64 -13.79
N ASN A 132 -13.25 -12.58 -13.12
CA ASN A 132 -13.22 -14.01 -13.44
C ASN A 132 -11.78 -14.57 -13.61
N PRO A 133 -10.91 -14.42 -12.62
CA PRO A 133 -9.55 -14.97 -12.69
C PRO A 133 -9.57 -16.49 -12.81
N ALA A 134 -8.46 -17.08 -13.23
CA ALA A 134 -8.28 -18.53 -13.24
C ALA A 134 -8.59 -19.14 -11.86
N LYS A 135 -9.12 -20.38 -11.84
CA LYS A 135 -9.59 -21.06 -10.59
C LYS A 135 -8.57 -21.08 -9.45
N ASN A 136 -7.28 -21.04 -9.76
CA ASN A 136 -6.18 -21.09 -8.78
C ASN A 136 -5.60 -19.72 -8.44
N CYS A 137 -6.24 -18.60 -8.83
CA CYS A 137 -5.77 -17.27 -8.44
C CYS A 137 -5.99 -17.09 -6.95
N PRO A 138 -4.95 -16.79 -6.16
CA PRO A 138 -5.10 -16.60 -4.72
C PRO A 138 -5.87 -15.31 -4.37
N CYS A 139 -6.02 -14.36 -5.29
CA CYS A 139 -6.70 -13.07 -5.10
C CYS A 139 -6.27 -12.34 -3.80
N LYS A 140 -5.06 -12.59 -3.32
CA LYS A 140 -4.58 -12.10 -2.02
C LYS A 140 -4.14 -10.65 -2.11
N MET A 141 -4.62 -9.84 -1.17
CA MET A 141 -4.12 -8.49 -0.94
C MET A 141 -2.79 -8.57 -0.17
N PHE A 142 -1.72 -7.99 -0.74
CA PHE A 142 -0.48 -7.83 0.00
C PHE A 142 -0.50 -6.50 0.73
N THR A 143 -0.44 -6.55 2.06
CA THR A 143 -0.62 -5.39 2.94
C THR A 143 0.67 -5.08 3.67
N HIS A 144 1.11 -3.84 3.55
CA HIS A 144 2.10 -3.18 4.37
C HIS A 144 1.37 -2.21 5.30
N ALA A 145 1.77 -2.13 6.55
CA ALA A 145 1.24 -1.18 7.51
C ALA A 145 2.32 -0.19 7.93
N VAL A 146 1.90 1.06 8.16
CA VAL A 146 2.75 2.13 8.70
C VAL A 146 1.99 2.75 9.87
N THR A 147 2.64 2.97 11.00
CA THR A 147 2.03 3.68 12.12
C THR A 147 1.71 5.12 11.73
N SER A 148 0.54 5.62 12.10
CA SER A 148 0.05 6.93 11.66
C SER A 148 0.87 8.07 12.25
N THR A 149 1.11 9.10 11.45
CA THR A 149 1.69 10.36 11.93
C THR A 149 0.61 11.38 12.35
N TRP A 150 -0.65 11.13 11.99
CA TRP A 150 -1.78 12.02 12.26
C TRP A 150 -2.02 12.25 13.75
N ASN A 151 -1.84 11.23 14.57
CA ASN A 151 -2.09 11.26 16.02
C ASN A 151 -0.83 11.46 16.86
N GLN A 152 0.32 11.73 16.24
CA GLN A 152 1.55 12.04 16.98
C GLN A 152 1.53 13.47 17.53
N THR A 153 2.19 13.67 18.67
CA THR A 153 2.36 14.97 19.33
C THR A 153 3.83 15.36 19.43
N ALA A 154 4.11 16.65 19.30
CA ALA A 154 5.43 17.22 19.55
C ALA A 154 5.62 17.68 21.00
N TYR A 155 4.53 17.93 21.75
CA TYR A 155 4.58 18.44 23.13
C TYR A 155 5.02 17.40 24.17
N ASP A 156 4.65 16.15 23.96
CA ASP A 156 5.09 15.00 24.76
C ASP A 156 5.45 13.84 23.84
N PRO A 157 6.65 13.86 23.26
CA PRO A 157 7.03 12.91 22.23
C PRO A 157 7.13 11.48 22.75
N TYR A 158 7.47 11.26 24.02
CA TYR A 158 7.58 9.92 24.59
C TYR A 158 6.25 9.16 24.60
N VAL A 159 5.11 9.86 24.68
CA VAL A 159 3.78 9.24 24.53
C VAL A 159 3.59 8.62 23.14
N ASN A 160 4.29 9.13 22.13
CA ASN A 160 4.23 8.53 20.78
C ASN A 160 4.78 7.10 20.75
N MET A 161 5.67 6.72 21.66
CA MET A 161 6.14 5.33 21.77
C MET A 161 5.01 4.39 22.17
N LEU A 162 4.15 4.80 23.11
CA LEU A 162 2.98 4.02 23.51
C LEU A 162 1.96 3.93 22.36
N ARG A 163 1.72 5.04 21.65
CA ARG A 163 0.85 5.04 20.47
C ARG A 163 1.36 4.10 19.39
N GLY A 164 2.63 4.26 18.98
CA GLY A 164 3.27 3.40 18.00
C GLY A 164 3.26 1.92 18.39
N THR A 165 3.43 1.61 19.68
CA THR A 165 3.36 0.24 20.19
C THR A 165 1.96 -0.36 20.00
N THR A 166 0.89 0.35 20.40
CA THR A 166 -0.49 -0.15 20.25
C THR A 166 -0.90 -0.26 18.79
N GLU A 167 -0.48 0.67 17.94
CA GLU A 167 -0.68 0.62 16.49
C GLU A 167 0.04 -0.59 15.87
N ALA A 168 1.30 -0.81 16.23
CA ALA A 168 2.06 -1.96 15.76
C ALA A 168 1.43 -3.29 16.20
N MET A 169 0.91 -3.36 17.43
CA MET A 169 0.19 -4.53 17.93
C MET A 169 -1.07 -4.80 17.10
N SER A 170 -1.88 -3.78 16.82
CA SER A 170 -3.11 -3.94 16.02
C SER A 170 -2.81 -4.41 14.60
N ALA A 171 -1.76 -3.86 13.96
CA ALA A 171 -1.30 -4.31 12.65
C ALA A 171 -0.83 -5.77 12.65
N SER A 172 -0.07 -6.17 13.67
CA SER A 172 0.44 -7.54 13.82
C SER A 172 -0.70 -8.55 14.03
N ILE A 173 -1.67 -8.23 14.87
CA ILE A 173 -2.88 -9.06 15.10
C ILE A 173 -3.74 -9.15 13.84
N ALA A 174 -3.82 -8.07 13.07
CA ALA A 174 -4.50 -8.09 11.79
C ALA A 174 -3.79 -8.96 10.73
N GLY A 175 -2.52 -9.32 10.93
CA GLY A 175 -1.74 -10.20 10.07
C GLY A 175 -1.26 -9.49 8.80
N VAL A 176 -0.61 -8.33 8.93
CA VAL A 176 0.04 -7.65 7.81
C VAL A 176 1.30 -8.39 7.37
N HIS A 177 1.71 -8.20 6.12
CA HIS A 177 2.90 -8.85 5.57
C HIS A 177 4.19 -8.12 5.96
N SER A 178 4.11 -6.82 6.19
CA SER A 178 5.23 -6.00 6.67
C SER A 178 4.68 -4.80 7.44
N LEU A 179 5.47 -4.32 8.39
CA LEU A 179 5.12 -3.21 9.26
C LEU A 179 6.29 -2.25 9.36
N GLU A 180 6.00 -0.97 9.27
CA GLU A 180 6.90 0.13 9.56
C GLU A 180 6.38 0.88 10.78
N VAL A 181 7.22 1.02 11.79
CA VAL A 181 6.91 1.80 13.00
C VAL A 181 7.62 3.14 12.88
N THR A 182 6.85 4.20 12.80
CA THR A 182 7.36 5.56 12.72
C THR A 182 8.04 5.92 14.04
N PRO A 183 9.28 6.45 14.03
CA PRO A 183 9.97 6.90 15.22
C PRO A 183 9.16 7.93 16.00
N PHE A 184 9.25 7.90 17.32
CA PHE A 184 8.48 8.76 18.22
C PHE A 184 8.79 10.26 18.06
N ASN A 185 10.01 10.58 17.61
CA ASN A 185 10.52 11.94 17.41
C ASN A 185 10.44 12.42 15.95
N LYS A 186 9.84 11.65 15.06
CA LYS A 186 9.77 11.94 13.61
C LYS A 186 9.21 13.31 13.26
N ALA A 187 8.37 13.88 14.14
CA ALA A 187 7.72 15.16 13.89
C ALA A 187 8.67 16.38 14.02
N TYR A 188 9.80 16.25 14.70
CA TYR A 188 10.67 17.39 15.03
C TYR A 188 12.17 17.10 14.95
N GLU A 189 12.57 15.86 14.80
CA GLU A 189 13.97 15.44 14.77
C GLU A 189 14.16 14.28 13.79
N ASP A 190 15.33 14.22 13.17
CA ASP A 190 15.72 13.03 12.44
C ASP A 190 15.98 11.89 13.41
N PRO A 191 15.51 10.67 13.10
CA PRO A 191 15.71 9.53 13.98
C PRO A 191 17.20 9.29 14.21
N ASN A 192 17.61 9.32 15.47
CA ASN A 192 18.92 8.89 15.92
C ASN A 192 18.84 7.47 16.45
N GLU A 193 19.99 6.80 16.46
CA GLU A 193 20.13 5.42 16.92
C GLU A 193 19.67 5.19 18.37
#